data_fdcd980172c45081b86d344e74195489
#
_entry.id   fdcd980172c45081b86d344e74195489
#
_cell.length_a   1.000
_cell.length_b   1.000
_cell.length_c   1.000
_cell.angle_alpha   90.00
_cell.angle_beta   90.00
_cell.angle_gamma   90.00
#
_symmetry.space_group_name_H-M   'P 1'
#
loop_
_entity.id
_entity.type
_entity.pdbx_description
1 polymer ?
#
loop_
_entity_poly.entity_id
_entity_poly.type
_entity_poly.pdbx_seq_one_letter_code
_entity_poly.pdbx_strand_id
1 'polypeptide(L)'
;MLIVAINGSPDPDGNTAFLLKRILASAEARGAETLLMHAAAKVASAGGTPFCTVCSNPCSASCFKGSPLEHAYDTLAKADAIILGSPVYFGTITAQLKAFFDKTRLLRSQKGLYNKIGAGVTVAASKYGGQETTMRALHDIMLVHGMIIVGDGFGEADCGHHGVCAQRPASADNDAIKRADLLAARLVEVCKGNWRSL
;
A
#
# COMPACT_ATOMS: atom_id res chain seq x y z
N MET A 1 -0.83 3.15 17.16
CA MET A 1 -0.13 2.91 15.88
C MET A 1 -1.04 3.33 14.74
N LEU A 2 -0.48 3.93 13.72
CA LEU A 2 -1.20 4.36 12.52
C LEU A 2 -0.87 3.42 11.34
N ILE A 3 -1.89 2.79 10.77
CA ILE A 3 -1.78 1.94 9.56
C ILE A 3 -2.49 2.66 8.41
N VAL A 4 -1.76 2.95 7.34
CA VAL A 4 -2.29 3.66 6.17
C VAL A 4 -2.35 2.70 4.98
N ALA A 5 -3.51 2.59 4.33
CA ALA A 5 -3.65 1.87 3.07
C ALA A 5 -3.77 2.83 1.89
N ILE A 6 -3.08 2.51 0.79
CA ILE A 6 -3.14 3.26 -0.46
C ILE A 6 -3.85 2.42 -1.51
N ASN A 7 -5.06 2.84 -1.90
CA ASN A 7 -5.77 2.25 -3.02
C ASN A 7 -5.22 2.81 -4.33
N GLY A 8 -4.51 1.98 -5.07
CA GLY A 8 -4.00 2.26 -6.41
C GLY A 8 -5.03 2.01 -7.53
N SER A 9 -6.21 1.47 -7.21
CA SER A 9 -7.27 1.30 -8.20
C SER A 9 -7.81 2.66 -8.65
N PRO A 10 -8.13 2.84 -9.95
CA PRO A 10 -8.92 3.98 -10.40
C PRO A 10 -10.36 3.96 -9.84
N ASP A 11 -10.86 2.78 -9.45
CA ASP A 11 -12.16 2.61 -8.81
C ASP A 11 -12.01 2.70 -7.27
N PRO A 12 -12.59 3.73 -6.61
CA PRO A 12 -12.47 3.92 -5.18
C PRO A 12 -13.25 2.89 -4.35
N ASP A 13 -14.24 2.22 -4.94
CA ASP A 13 -15.10 1.23 -4.27
C ASP A 13 -14.99 -0.18 -4.88
N GLY A 14 -13.99 -0.39 -5.75
CA GLY A 14 -13.75 -1.66 -6.41
C GLY A 14 -13.11 -2.73 -5.52
N ASN A 15 -12.72 -3.84 -6.15
CA ASN A 15 -12.22 -5.02 -5.46
C ASN A 15 -10.97 -4.77 -4.60
N THR A 16 -10.06 -3.92 -5.06
CA THR A 16 -8.86 -3.54 -4.29
C THR A 16 -9.25 -2.78 -3.02
N ALA A 17 -10.16 -1.80 -3.15
CA ALA A 17 -10.66 -1.04 -2.01
C ALA A 17 -11.40 -1.94 -1.01
N PHE A 18 -12.17 -2.92 -1.48
CA PHE A 18 -12.84 -3.91 -0.63
C PHE A 18 -11.85 -4.63 0.30
N LEU A 19 -10.77 -5.19 -0.25
CA LEU A 19 -9.75 -5.88 0.56
C LEU A 19 -9.01 -4.93 1.50
N LEU A 20 -8.63 -3.74 1.03
CA LEU A 20 -7.98 -2.75 1.88
C LEU A 20 -8.86 -2.33 3.05
N LYS A 21 -10.15 -2.05 2.80
CA LYS A 21 -11.13 -1.75 3.86
C LYS A 21 -11.26 -2.91 4.85
N ARG A 22 -11.23 -4.17 4.37
CA ARG A 22 -11.26 -5.36 5.23
C ARG A 22 -10.04 -5.42 6.15
N ILE A 23 -8.84 -5.24 5.61
CA ILE A 23 -7.58 -5.25 6.39
C ILE A 23 -7.61 -4.13 7.44
N LEU A 24 -8.01 -2.92 7.04
CA LEU A 24 -8.07 -1.78 7.96
C LEU A 24 -9.07 -2.02 9.09
N ALA A 25 -10.28 -2.48 8.81
CA ALA A 25 -11.28 -2.82 9.82
C ALA A 25 -10.78 -3.91 10.79
N SER A 26 -10.08 -4.94 10.26
CA SER A 26 -9.48 -5.99 11.07
C SER A 26 -8.34 -5.48 11.96
N ALA A 27 -7.57 -4.48 11.49
CA ALA A 27 -6.52 -3.82 12.27
C ALA A 27 -7.11 -2.89 13.35
N GLU A 28 -8.17 -2.15 13.04
CA GLU A 28 -8.92 -1.32 14.01
C GLU A 28 -9.46 -2.15 15.18
N ALA A 29 -10.04 -3.31 14.89
CA ALA A 29 -10.50 -4.25 15.90
C ALA A 29 -9.37 -4.74 16.83
N ARG A 30 -8.09 -4.56 16.42
CA ARG A 30 -6.88 -4.88 17.20
C ARG A 30 -6.20 -3.64 17.81
N GLY A 31 -6.87 -2.47 17.74
CA GLY A 31 -6.44 -1.23 18.38
C GLY A 31 -5.52 -0.35 17.54
N ALA A 32 -5.49 -0.51 16.21
CA ALA A 32 -4.80 0.43 15.31
C ALA A 32 -5.70 1.62 14.95
N GLU A 33 -5.11 2.78 14.74
CA GLU A 33 -5.71 3.86 13.96
C GLU A 33 -5.48 3.55 12.48
N THR A 34 -6.49 3.78 11.64
CA THR A 34 -6.38 3.44 10.22
C THR A 34 -6.81 4.57 9.30
N LEU A 35 -6.25 4.58 8.09
CA LEU A 35 -6.61 5.54 7.05
C LEU A 35 -6.53 4.89 5.67
N LEU A 36 -7.57 5.07 4.84
CA LEU A 36 -7.56 4.71 3.42
C LEU A 36 -7.34 5.96 2.56
N MET A 37 -6.34 5.90 1.68
CA MET A 37 -6.08 6.93 0.67
C MET A 37 -6.29 6.37 -0.74
N HIS A 38 -6.76 7.22 -1.66
CA HIS A 38 -6.90 6.88 -3.08
C HIS A 38 -5.82 7.60 -3.89
N ALA A 39 -4.88 6.85 -4.46
CA ALA A 39 -3.73 7.38 -5.19
C ALA A 39 -4.14 8.31 -6.34
N ALA A 40 -5.14 7.90 -7.15
CA ALA A 40 -5.64 8.70 -8.26
C ALA A 40 -6.15 10.07 -7.83
N ALA A 41 -6.98 10.12 -6.78
CA ALA A 41 -7.54 11.37 -6.27
C ALA A 41 -6.45 12.29 -5.70
N LYS A 42 -5.47 11.73 -4.97
CA LYS A 42 -4.35 12.50 -4.42
C LYS A 42 -3.45 13.08 -5.51
N VAL A 43 -3.14 12.31 -6.55
CA VAL A 43 -2.36 12.79 -7.70
C VAL A 43 -3.11 13.88 -8.45
N ALA A 44 -4.41 13.68 -8.73
CA ALA A 44 -5.24 14.66 -9.42
C ALA A 44 -5.35 15.99 -8.64
N SER A 45 -5.37 15.95 -7.31
CA SER A 45 -5.47 17.14 -6.47
C SER A 45 -4.27 18.05 -6.51
N ALA A 46 -3.11 17.58 -6.96
CA ALA A 46 -1.92 18.39 -7.15
C ALA A 46 -1.96 19.23 -8.43
N GLY A 47 -2.84 18.90 -9.37
CA GLY A 47 -2.90 19.54 -10.70
C GLY A 47 -1.69 19.21 -11.58
N GLY A 48 -1.67 19.77 -12.78
CA GLY A 48 -0.56 19.59 -13.73
C GLY A 48 -0.37 18.13 -14.19
N THR A 49 0.88 17.77 -14.51
CA THR A 49 1.23 16.41 -14.92
C THR A 49 1.08 15.41 -13.75
N PRO A 50 0.42 14.27 -13.96
CA PRO A 50 0.21 13.29 -12.90
C PRO A 50 1.51 12.61 -12.45
N PHE A 51 2.49 12.45 -13.32
CA PHE A 51 3.79 11.82 -13.04
C PHE A 51 4.91 12.84 -12.81
N CYS A 52 6.04 12.39 -12.28
CA CYS A 52 7.22 13.24 -12.06
C CYS A 52 7.93 13.55 -13.37
N THR A 53 8.19 14.84 -13.62
CA THR A 53 8.94 15.33 -14.80
C THR A 53 10.37 15.73 -14.45
N VAL A 54 10.84 15.47 -13.22
CA VAL A 54 12.17 15.87 -12.73
C VAL A 54 12.42 17.37 -12.91
N CYS A 55 11.42 18.20 -12.54
CA CYS A 55 11.45 19.65 -12.73
C CYS A 55 12.58 20.38 -11.96
N SER A 56 13.14 19.74 -10.93
CA SER A 56 14.30 20.24 -10.16
C SER A 56 15.15 19.13 -9.58
N ASN A 57 16.44 19.40 -9.37
CA ASN A 57 17.36 18.52 -8.67
C ASN A 57 18.32 19.37 -7.79
N PRO A 58 18.24 19.29 -6.44
CA PRO A 58 17.35 18.44 -5.63
C PRO A 58 15.85 18.78 -5.84
N CYS A 59 14.97 17.81 -5.47
CA CYS A 59 13.52 17.97 -5.64
C CYS A 59 12.98 19.06 -4.70
N SER A 60 12.35 20.09 -5.27
CA SER A 60 11.73 21.19 -4.53
C SER A 60 10.27 20.93 -4.11
N ALA A 61 9.69 19.81 -4.55
CA ALA A 61 8.27 19.46 -4.37
C ALA A 61 7.27 20.49 -5.00
N SER A 62 7.73 21.45 -5.80
CA SER A 62 6.88 22.52 -6.35
C SER A 62 5.65 22.02 -7.10
N CYS A 63 5.70 20.79 -7.65
CA CYS A 63 4.59 20.17 -8.39
C CYS A 63 3.44 19.64 -7.50
N PHE A 64 3.56 19.66 -6.16
CA PHE A 64 2.51 19.24 -5.25
C PHE A 64 2.46 20.02 -3.93
N LYS A 65 3.36 20.99 -3.74
CA LYS A 65 3.42 21.80 -2.51
C LYS A 65 2.10 22.54 -2.28
N GLY A 66 1.60 22.48 -1.03
CA GLY A 66 0.33 23.08 -0.61
C GLY A 66 -0.91 22.30 -1.06
N SER A 67 -0.74 21.13 -1.69
CA SER A 67 -1.85 20.29 -2.17
C SER A 67 -2.22 19.17 -1.20
N PRO A 68 -3.40 18.53 -1.35
CA PRO A 68 -3.74 17.31 -0.63
C PRO A 68 -2.77 16.13 -0.87
N LEU A 69 -1.97 16.17 -1.93
CA LEU A 69 -0.92 15.18 -2.17
C LEU A 69 0.26 15.37 -1.21
N GLU A 70 0.65 16.61 -0.89
CA GLU A 70 1.67 16.88 0.15
C GLU A 70 1.22 16.33 1.50
N HIS A 71 -0.02 16.63 1.91
CA HIS A 71 -0.58 16.10 3.16
C HIS A 71 -0.62 14.57 3.19
N ALA A 72 -0.84 13.92 2.03
CA ALA A 72 -0.77 12.47 1.94
C ALA A 72 0.65 11.97 2.26
N TYR A 73 1.69 12.59 1.72
CA TYR A 73 3.08 12.21 2.00
C TYR A 73 3.48 12.49 3.45
N ASP A 74 3.03 13.59 4.03
CA ASP A 74 3.24 13.88 5.46
C ASP A 74 2.59 12.83 6.36
N THR A 75 1.41 12.33 5.98
CA THR A 75 0.72 11.26 6.69
C THR A 75 1.48 9.94 6.55
N LEU A 76 1.97 9.60 5.36
CA LEU A 76 2.78 8.39 5.17
C LEU A 76 4.07 8.43 6.00
N ALA A 77 4.72 9.60 6.10
CA ALA A 77 5.90 9.75 6.94
C ALA A 77 5.62 9.53 8.45
N LYS A 78 4.39 9.72 8.90
CA LYS A 78 3.95 9.48 10.29
C LYS A 78 3.42 8.07 10.53
N ALA A 79 3.07 7.33 9.48
CA ALA A 79 2.52 5.98 9.59
C ALA A 79 3.54 5.00 10.21
N ASP A 80 3.09 4.01 10.95
CA ASP A 80 3.88 2.87 11.42
C ASP A 80 3.92 1.77 10.35
N ALA A 81 2.79 1.55 9.65
CA ALA A 81 2.70 0.62 8.54
C ALA A 81 1.94 1.22 7.35
N ILE A 82 2.32 0.78 6.14
CA ILE A 82 1.72 1.24 4.88
C ILE A 82 1.38 0.01 4.03
N ILE A 83 0.11 -0.07 3.60
CA ILE A 83 -0.37 -1.14 2.73
C ILE A 83 -0.57 -0.57 1.33
N LEU A 84 0.10 -1.15 0.34
CA LEU A 84 -0.07 -0.79 -1.07
C LEU A 84 -1.03 -1.76 -1.75
N GLY A 85 -2.16 -1.27 -2.23
CA GLY A 85 -3.12 -2.06 -2.99
C GLY A 85 -3.18 -1.66 -4.45
N SER A 86 -3.12 -2.64 -5.37
CA SER A 86 -3.30 -2.40 -6.80
C SER A 86 -4.08 -3.51 -7.48
N PRO A 87 -5.03 -3.19 -8.37
CA PRO A 87 -5.45 -4.19 -9.34
C PRO A 87 -4.31 -4.49 -10.31
N VAL A 88 -4.36 -5.66 -10.93
CA VAL A 88 -3.40 -6.02 -11.98
C VAL A 88 -3.80 -5.34 -13.29
N TYR A 89 -2.93 -4.48 -13.80
CA TYR A 89 -3.06 -3.87 -15.12
C TYR A 89 -1.87 -4.29 -15.97
N PHE A 90 -2.14 -5.11 -17.00
CA PHE A 90 -1.08 -5.63 -17.89
C PHE A 90 0.13 -6.24 -17.14
N GLY A 91 -0.16 -7.06 -16.12
CA GLY A 91 0.87 -7.78 -15.35
C GLY A 91 1.62 -6.95 -14.31
N THR A 92 1.19 -5.71 -14.03
CA THR A 92 1.85 -4.83 -13.06
C THR A 92 0.84 -3.92 -12.36
N ILE A 93 1.35 -2.96 -11.56
CA ILE A 93 0.55 -1.94 -10.87
C ILE A 93 -0.10 -0.96 -11.84
N THR A 94 -1.11 -0.24 -11.37
CA THR A 94 -1.75 0.82 -12.15
C THR A 94 -0.84 2.03 -12.35
N ALA A 95 -1.05 2.76 -13.44
CA ALA A 95 -0.37 4.03 -13.69
C ALA A 95 -0.65 5.07 -12.60
N GLN A 96 -1.85 5.06 -12.00
CA GLN A 96 -2.24 5.98 -10.92
C GLN A 96 -1.38 5.77 -9.66
N LEU A 97 -1.17 4.51 -9.26
CA LEU A 97 -0.31 4.18 -8.13
C LEU A 97 1.15 4.52 -8.43
N LYS A 98 1.61 4.20 -9.64
CA LYS A 98 2.98 4.54 -10.06
C LYS A 98 3.20 6.05 -10.07
N ALA A 99 2.25 6.84 -10.60
CA ALA A 99 2.31 8.30 -10.60
C ALA A 99 2.37 8.89 -9.18
N PHE A 100 1.61 8.31 -8.24
CA PHE A 100 1.69 8.70 -6.82
C PHE A 100 3.12 8.50 -6.29
N PHE A 101 3.74 7.35 -6.54
CA PHE A 101 5.10 7.07 -6.06
C PHE A 101 6.19 7.80 -6.86
N ASP A 102 6.00 8.11 -8.13
CA ASP A 102 6.97 8.90 -8.92
C ASP A 102 7.19 10.31 -8.35
N LYS A 103 6.19 10.87 -7.68
CA LYS A 103 6.29 12.19 -7.03
C LYS A 103 6.88 12.14 -5.61
N THR A 104 7.23 10.97 -5.06
CA THR A 104 7.80 10.84 -3.70
C THR A 104 9.30 11.15 -3.62
N ARG A 105 9.92 11.75 -4.64
CA ARG A 105 11.38 12.03 -4.66
C ARG A 105 11.86 12.80 -3.42
N LEU A 106 11.13 13.83 -2.99
CA LEU A 106 11.46 14.55 -1.77
C LEU A 106 11.32 13.66 -0.53
N LEU A 107 10.19 12.97 -0.38
CA LEU A 107 9.94 12.06 0.73
C LEU A 107 11.04 10.98 0.84
N ARG A 108 11.48 10.43 -0.31
CA ARG A 108 12.58 9.45 -0.35
C ARG A 108 13.92 10.07 0.07
N SER A 109 14.26 11.28 -0.40
CA SER A 109 15.52 11.95 -0.02
C SER A 109 15.57 12.28 1.48
N GLN A 110 14.42 12.55 2.08
CA GLN A 110 14.25 12.77 3.52
C GLN A 110 14.18 11.46 4.33
N LYS A 111 14.26 10.29 3.68
CA LYS A 111 14.09 8.97 4.31
C LYS A 111 12.76 8.80 5.04
N GLY A 112 11.69 9.46 4.57
CA GLY A 112 10.40 9.52 5.26
C GLY A 112 9.70 8.18 5.44
N LEU A 113 10.00 7.17 4.59
CA LEU A 113 9.47 5.81 4.71
C LEU A 113 10.51 4.78 5.19
N TYR A 114 11.71 5.21 5.54
CA TYR A 114 12.76 4.31 6.00
C TYR A 114 12.34 3.58 7.29
N ASN A 115 12.49 2.25 7.28
CA ASN A 115 12.10 1.34 8.37
C ASN A 115 10.58 1.29 8.68
N LYS A 116 9.69 1.91 7.86
CA LYS A 116 8.24 1.68 7.97
C LYS A 116 7.91 0.25 7.54
N ILE A 117 6.90 -0.34 8.17
CA ILE A 117 6.41 -1.67 7.76
C ILE A 117 5.60 -1.52 6.46
N GLY A 118 5.84 -2.39 5.50
CA GLY A 118 5.15 -2.40 4.21
C GLY A 118 4.48 -3.72 3.92
N ALA A 119 3.29 -3.69 3.31
CA ALA A 119 2.59 -4.88 2.84
C ALA A 119 1.87 -4.63 1.50
N GLY A 120 1.64 -5.70 0.74
CA GLY A 120 1.03 -5.62 -0.58
C GLY A 120 -0.32 -6.33 -0.66
N VAL A 121 -1.22 -5.77 -1.51
CA VAL A 121 -2.51 -6.35 -1.88
C VAL A 121 -2.70 -6.24 -3.39
N THR A 122 -3.01 -7.34 -4.06
CA THR A 122 -3.24 -7.35 -5.51
C THR A 122 -4.55 -8.06 -5.86
N VAL A 123 -5.25 -7.57 -6.88
CA VAL A 123 -6.47 -8.20 -7.39
C VAL A 123 -6.42 -8.32 -8.90
N ALA A 124 -6.56 -9.52 -9.44
CA ALA A 124 -6.64 -9.75 -10.87
C ALA A 124 -8.04 -10.16 -11.34
N ALA A 125 -8.25 -10.08 -12.64
CA ALA A 125 -9.50 -10.52 -13.29
C ALA A 125 -9.68 -12.04 -13.25
N SER A 126 -8.57 -12.79 -13.22
CA SER A 126 -8.55 -14.25 -13.27
C SER A 126 -7.51 -14.82 -12.33
N LYS A 127 -7.68 -16.10 -11.98
CA LYS A 127 -6.64 -16.90 -11.33
C LYS A 127 -5.39 -16.93 -12.21
N TYR A 128 -4.21 -16.79 -11.63
CA TYR A 128 -2.93 -16.65 -12.36
C TYR A 128 -2.90 -15.45 -13.33
N GLY A 129 -3.64 -14.39 -13.02
CA GLY A 129 -3.79 -13.20 -13.85
C GLY A 129 -2.72 -12.12 -13.66
N GLY A 130 -1.55 -12.45 -13.07
CA GLY A 130 -0.44 -11.51 -12.83
C GLY A 130 -0.44 -10.90 -11.43
N GLN A 131 -1.10 -11.51 -10.45
CA GLN A 131 -1.09 -11.05 -9.05
C GLN A 131 0.33 -11.01 -8.50
N GLU A 132 1.11 -12.09 -8.70
CA GLU A 132 2.47 -12.18 -8.14
C GLU A 132 3.45 -11.19 -8.80
N THR A 133 3.37 -10.95 -10.10
CA THR A 133 4.20 -9.95 -10.77
C THR A 133 3.86 -8.54 -10.31
N THR A 134 2.57 -8.26 -10.10
CA THR A 134 2.12 -6.98 -9.54
C THR A 134 2.57 -6.83 -8.09
N MET A 135 2.51 -7.91 -7.29
CA MET A 135 3.01 -7.93 -5.90
C MET A 135 4.51 -7.59 -5.86
N ARG A 136 5.31 -8.17 -6.73
CA ARG A 136 6.74 -7.82 -6.86
C ARG A 136 6.95 -6.34 -7.14
N ALA A 137 6.18 -5.76 -8.06
CA ALA A 137 6.27 -4.32 -8.35
C ALA A 137 5.91 -3.45 -7.12
N LEU A 138 4.96 -3.89 -6.28
CA LEU A 138 4.68 -3.23 -5.00
C LEU A 138 5.87 -3.34 -4.03
N HIS A 139 6.47 -4.52 -3.92
CA HIS A 139 7.66 -4.74 -3.09
C HIS A 139 8.84 -3.89 -3.56
N ASP A 140 9.09 -3.79 -4.84
CA ASP A 140 10.17 -2.95 -5.38
C ASP A 140 10.02 -1.49 -4.99
N ILE A 141 8.79 -0.95 -5.03
CA ILE A 141 8.48 0.41 -4.55
C ILE A 141 8.82 0.56 -3.06
N MET A 142 8.42 -0.42 -2.23
CA MET A 142 8.68 -0.38 -0.79
C MET A 142 10.19 -0.47 -0.50
N LEU A 143 10.90 -1.39 -1.16
CA LEU A 143 12.34 -1.60 -0.97
C LEU A 143 13.18 -0.37 -1.34
N VAL A 144 12.86 0.32 -2.44
CA VAL A 144 13.60 1.55 -2.82
C VAL A 144 13.32 2.72 -1.88
N HIS A 145 12.28 2.63 -1.06
CA HIS A 145 12.02 3.57 0.03
C HIS A 145 12.63 3.12 1.37
N GLY A 146 13.30 1.97 1.43
CA GLY A 146 13.91 1.42 2.64
C GLY A 146 12.91 0.88 3.65
N MET A 147 11.73 0.45 3.20
CA MET A 147 10.70 -0.14 4.05
C MET A 147 11.02 -1.61 4.38
N ILE A 148 10.46 -2.10 5.48
CA ILE A 148 10.52 -3.50 5.90
C ILE A 148 9.25 -4.18 5.42
N ILE A 149 9.36 -5.14 4.49
CA ILE A 149 8.22 -5.82 3.91
C ILE A 149 7.78 -6.99 4.78
N VAL A 150 6.49 -7.11 5.01
CA VAL A 150 5.86 -8.28 5.64
C VAL A 150 4.83 -8.92 4.69
N GLY A 151 4.82 -10.24 4.69
CA GLY A 151 3.80 -11.04 3.99
C GLY A 151 2.55 -11.25 4.84
N ASP A 152 1.63 -12.06 4.35
CA ASP A 152 0.34 -12.37 4.97
C ASP A 152 0.40 -13.56 5.96
N GLY A 153 1.60 -13.96 6.39
CA GLY A 153 1.77 -15.01 7.38
C GLY A 153 1.52 -14.52 8.80
N PHE A 154 0.95 -15.41 9.62
CA PHE A 154 0.73 -15.16 11.04
C PHE A 154 0.98 -16.44 11.83
N GLY A 155 1.72 -16.35 12.93
CA GLY A 155 2.26 -17.50 13.65
C GLY A 155 1.24 -18.54 14.11
N GLU A 156 0.01 -18.14 14.38
CA GLU A 156 -1.08 -19.05 14.75
C GLU A 156 -1.75 -19.73 13.53
N ALA A 157 -1.37 -19.37 12.30
CA ALA A 157 -1.93 -19.91 11.07
C ALA A 157 -0.85 -20.63 10.23
N ASP A 158 -0.11 -19.87 9.45
CA ASP A 158 0.99 -20.36 8.60
C ASP A 158 2.01 -19.25 8.31
N CYS A 159 3.14 -19.61 7.67
CA CYS A 159 4.18 -18.65 7.30
C CYS A 159 3.74 -17.65 6.23
N GLY A 160 2.62 -17.89 5.53
CA GLY A 160 2.03 -17.00 4.54
C GLY A 160 2.75 -16.93 3.20
N HIS A 161 2.38 -15.91 2.45
CA HIS A 161 2.87 -15.60 1.11
C HIS A 161 3.43 -14.17 1.06
N HIS A 162 3.70 -13.69 -0.15
CA HIS A 162 4.26 -12.35 -0.37
C HIS A 162 3.29 -11.21 0.03
N GLY A 163 2.01 -11.49 0.18
CA GLY A 163 0.92 -10.57 0.50
C GLY A 163 -0.40 -11.10 -0.04
N VAL A 164 -1.47 -10.33 0.09
CA VAL A 164 -2.82 -10.77 -0.30
C VAL A 164 -2.99 -10.70 -1.82
N CYS A 165 -3.20 -11.86 -2.44
CA CYS A 165 -3.51 -11.99 -3.87
C CYS A 165 -4.93 -12.49 -4.04
N ALA A 166 -5.77 -11.76 -4.78
CA ALA A 166 -7.17 -12.13 -5.00
C ALA A 166 -7.56 -12.20 -6.47
N GLN A 167 -8.63 -12.93 -6.73
CA GLN A 167 -9.36 -12.92 -7.99
C GLN A 167 -10.67 -12.15 -7.81
N ARG A 168 -11.08 -11.37 -8.82
CA ARG A 168 -12.40 -10.72 -8.80
C ARG A 168 -13.54 -11.72 -9.01
N PRO A 169 -14.72 -11.54 -8.38
CA PRO A 169 -14.96 -10.51 -7.39
C PRO A 169 -14.30 -10.86 -6.04
N ALA A 170 -13.51 -9.91 -5.48
CA ALA A 170 -12.77 -10.14 -4.24
C ALA A 170 -13.67 -10.46 -3.04
N SER A 171 -14.94 -10.03 -3.09
CA SER A 171 -15.96 -10.34 -2.08
C SER A 171 -16.40 -11.81 -2.08
N ALA A 172 -16.11 -12.57 -3.14
CA ALA A 172 -16.38 -14.01 -3.22
C ALA A 172 -15.09 -14.85 -3.09
N ASP A 173 -13.92 -14.23 -2.97
CA ASP A 173 -12.64 -14.91 -2.77
C ASP A 173 -12.39 -15.10 -1.26
N ASN A 174 -12.92 -16.21 -0.74
CA ASN A 174 -12.85 -16.51 0.69
C ASN A 174 -11.40 -16.69 1.19
N ASP A 175 -10.49 -17.19 0.35
CA ASP A 175 -9.09 -17.32 0.73
C ASP A 175 -8.44 -15.94 0.85
N ALA A 176 -8.63 -15.08 -0.11
CA ALA A 176 -8.12 -13.71 -0.05
C ALA A 176 -8.70 -12.91 1.13
N ILE A 177 -9.97 -13.11 1.48
CA ILE A 177 -10.61 -12.50 2.66
C ILE A 177 -9.93 -13.00 3.95
N LYS A 178 -9.70 -14.31 4.08
CA LYS A 178 -8.97 -14.88 5.21
C LYS A 178 -7.55 -14.33 5.29
N ARG A 179 -6.83 -14.29 4.16
CA ARG A 179 -5.48 -13.73 4.09
C ARG A 179 -5.43 -12.25 4.46
N ALA A 180 -6.46 -11.47 4.11
CA ALA A 180 -6.58 -10.07 4.52
C ALA A 180 -6.65 -9.91 6.05
N ASP A 181 -7.40 -10.77 6.73
CA ASP A 181 -7.49 -10.78 8.20
C ASP A 181 -6.16 -11.20 8.86
N LEU A 182 -5.47 -12.19 8.29
CA LEU A 182 -4.14 -12.63 8.76
C LEU A 182 -3.10 -11.52 8.57
N LEU A 183 -3.09 -10.85 7.42
CA LEU A 183 -2.20 -9.72 7.17
C LEU A 183 -2.43 -8.58 8.17
N ALA A 184 -3.68 -8.28 8.50
CA ALA A 184 -4.01 -7.27 9.51
C ALA A 184 -3.44 -7.63 10.89
N ALA A 185 -3.61 -8.89 11.31
CA ALA A 185 -3.04 -9.40 12.56
C ALA A 185 -1.51 -9.29 12.56
N ARG A 186 -0.87 -9.71 11.46
CA ARG A 186 0.59 -9.65 11.28
C ARG A 186 1.12 -8.22 11.35
N LEU A 187 0.47 -7.27 10.67
CA LEU A 187 0.87 -5.86 10.71
C LEU A 187 0.83 -5.29 12.13
N VAL A 188 -0.25 -5.55 12.87
CA VAL A 188 -0.40 -5.09 14.26
C VAL A 188 0.66 -5.73 15.17
N GLU A 189 0.93 -7.04 15.00
CA GLU A 189 1.96 -7.76 15.76
C GLU A 189 3.35 -7.15 15.53
N VAL A 190 3.73 -6.94 14.27
CA VAL A 190 5.06 -6.41 13.92
C VAL A 190 5.22 -4.98 14.38
N CYS A 191 4.19 -4.13 14.22
CA CYS A 191 4.22 -2.74 14.70
C CYS A 191 4.33 -2.65 16.23
N LYS A 192 3.77 -3.60 16.98
CA LYS A 192 3.92 -3.67 18.45
C LYS A 192 5.31 -4.16 18.87
N GLY A 193 6.12 -4.67 17.98
CA GLY A 193 7.42 -5.26 18.29
C GLY A 193 7.36 -6.64 18.96
N ASN A 194 6.17 -7.26 19.05
CA ASN A 194 5.95 -8.52 19.77
C ASN A 194 6.62 -9.73 19.11
N TRP A 195 7.02 -9.61 17.85
CA TRP A 195 7.72 -10.67 17.10
C TRP A 195 9.12 -10.99 17.63
N ARG A 196 9.69 -10.15 18.53
CA ARG A 196 10.99 -10.36 19.16
C ARG A 196 10.94 -11.23 20.42
N SER A 197 9.73 -11.57 20.88
CA SER A 197 9.49 -12.31 22.12
C SER A 197 8.98 -13.75 21.89
N LEU A 198 9.04 -14.24 20.66
CA LEU A 198 8.75 -15.63 20.29
C LEU A 198 10.01 -16.48 20.18
#